data_716dcae3f8efdc19c1f2dd4405b490b9
#
_entry.id   716dcae3f8efdc19c1f2dd4405b490b9
#
_cell.length_a   1.000
_cell.length_b   1.000
_cell.length_c   1.000
_cell.angle_alpha   90.00
_cell.angle_beta   90.00
_cell.angle_gamma   90.00
#
_symmetry.space_group_name_H-M   'P 1'
#
loop_
_entity.id
_entity.type
_entity.pdbx_description
1 polymer ?
#
loop_
_entity_poly.entity_id
_entity_poly.type
_entity_poly.pdbx_seq_one_letter_code
_entity_poly.pdbx_strand_id
1 'polypeptide(L)'
;MSREIACAIIKDRLKELRKSSHGALVKLVGQVCCDEVNGPDGEYQVETETRWDSETGGNIRVIVTVDGPGTSAFRPLLGAFIMSADGSFVGENSN
;
A
#
# COMPACT_ATOMS: atom_id res chain seq x y z
N MET A 1 -9.33 16.26 -4.53
CA MET A 1 -8.27 15.26 -4.72
C MET A 1 -8.14 14.92 -6.18
N SER A 2 -6.92 14.86 -6.66
CA SER A 2 -6.66 14.38 -8.01
C SER A 2 -6.52 12.88 -7.99
N ARG A 3 -7.36 12.20 -8.72
CA ARG A 3 -7.30 10.74 -8.82
C ARG A 3 -5.98 10.27 -9.43
N GLU A 4 -5.48 11.02 -10.42
CA GLU A 4 -4.22 10.67 -11.06
C GLU A 4 -3.05 10.78 -10.11
N ILE A 5 -3.02 11.84 -9.31
CA ILE A 5 -1.97 12.02 -8.31
C ILE A 5 -2.04 10.93 -7.26
N ALA A 6 -3.25 10.65 -6.77
CA ALA A 6 -3.42 9.60 -5.77
C ALA A 6 -2.99 8.24 -6.31
N CYS A 7 -3.34 7.91 -7.55
CA CYS A 7 -2.91 6.66 -8.16
C CYS A 7 -1.39 6.58 -8.30
N ALA A 8 -0.75 7.68 -8.66
CA ALA A 8 0.71 7.70 -8.78
C ALA A 8 1.37 7.46 -7.43
N ILE A 9 0.84 8.06 -6.37
CA ILE A 9 1.35 7.85 -5.02
C ILE A 9 1.23 6.38 -4.62
N ILE A 10 0.07 5.78 -4.89
CA ILE A 10 -0.14 4.38 -4.57
C ILE A 10 0.84 3.49 -5.32
N LYS A 11 1.01 3.71 -6.62
CA LYS A 11 1.91 2.91 -7.43
C LYS A 11 3.34 3.01 -6.93
N ASP A 12 3.80 4.21 -6.63
CA ASP A 12 5.14 4.41 -6.13
C ASP A 12 5.36 3.72 -4.80
N ARG A 13 4.40 3.83 -3.89
CA ARG A 13 4.50 3.23 -2.58
C ARG A 13 4.51 1.70 -2.67
N LEU A 14 3.61 1.14 -3.49
CA LEU A 14 3.57 -0.31 -3.68
C LEU A 14 4.86 -0.82 -4.32
N LYS A 15 5.40 -0.06 -5.28
CA LYS A 15 6.65 -0.43 -5.93
C LYS A 15 7.79 -0.51 -4.93
N GLU A 16 7.88 0.46 -4.02
CA GLU A 16 8.91 0.45 -3.00
C GLU A 16 8.74 -0.73 -2.03
N LEU A 17 7.51 -0.98 -1.61
CA LEU A 17 7.23 -2.06 -0.68
C LEU A 17 7.47 -3.45 -1.30
N ARG A 18 7.27 -3.57 -2.60
CA ARG A 18 7.54 -4.83 -3.30
C ARG A 18 9.01 -5.22 -3.31
N LYS A 19 9.89 -4.26 -3.07
CA LYS A 19 11.33 -4.53 -2.97
C LYS A 19 11.69 -5.17 -1.65
N SER A 20 10.80 -5.15 -0.68
CA SER A 20 11.04 -5.74 0.62
C SER A 20 10.94 -7.26 0.54
N SER A 21 11.71 -7.94 1.37
CA SER A 21 11.59 -9.39 1.50
C SER A 21 10.37 -9.73 2.33
N HIS A 22 9.93 -10.96 2.25
CA HIS A 22 8.86 -11.45 3.10
C HIS A 22 9.21 -11.24 4.59
N GLY A 23 10.45 -11.55 4.97
CA GLY A 23 10.88 -11.37 6.35
C GLY A 23 10.85 -9.92 6.82
N ALA A 24 11.17 -8.98 5.93
CA ALA A 24 11.08 -7.56 6.27
C ALA A 24 9.63 -7.15 6.48
N LEU A 25 8.72 -7.64 5.65
CA LEU A 25 7.31 -7.33 5.78
C LEU A 25 6.69 -7.96 7.02
N VAL A 26 7.16 -9.15 7.41
CA VAL A 26 6.69 -9.80 8.64
C VAL A 26 6.84 -8.87 9.84
N LYS A 27 7.94 -8.12 9.89
CA LYS A 27 8.18 -7.19 11.00
C LYS A 27 7.18 -6.05 11.05
N LEU A 28 6.51 -5.78 9.95
CA LEU A 28 5.52 -4.70 9.86
C LEU A 28 4.10 -5.18 10.09
N VAL A 29 3.90 -6.48 10.16
CA VAL A 29 2.55 -7.04 10.33
C VAL A 29 1.93 -6.52 11.62
N GLY A 30 0.69 -6.07 11.52
CA GLY A 30 -0.04 -5.49 12.63
C GLY A 30 0.20 -4.00 12.82
N GLN A 31 1.05 -3.40 12.01
CA GLN A 31 1.34 -1.96 12.10
C GLN A 31 0.65 -1.21 10.97
N VAL A 32 0.25 0.01 11.30
CA VAL A 32 -0.31 0.93 10.32
C VAL A 32 0.59 2.16 10.34
N CYS A 33 1.18 2.49 9.20
CA CYS A 33 2.05 3.64 9.06
C CYS A 33 1.30 4.74 8.31
N CYS A 34 1.35 5.95 8.86
CA CYS A 34 0.70 7.09 8.23
C CYS A 34 1.74 8.14 7.92
N ASP A 35 1.74 8.65 6.70
CA ASP A 35 2.60 9.76 6.32
C ASP A 35 1.89 10.65 5.32
N GLU A 36 2.57 11.70 4.89
CA GLU A 36 1.98 12.71 4.02
C GLU A 36 2.85 12.91 2.80
N VAL A 37 2.20 13.13 1.67
CA VAL A 37 2.87 13.45 0.42
C VAL A 37 2.29 14.75 -0.10
N ASN A 38 3.14 15.74 -0.38
CA ASN A 38 2.69 17.00 -0.92
C ASN A 38 2.45 16.90 -2.41
N GLY A 39 1.25 17.24 -2.83
CA GLY A 39 0.91 17.33 -4.23
C GLY A 39 0.67 18.79 -4.63
N PRO A 40 0.46 19.04 -5.91
CA PRO A 40 0.23 20.42 -6.40
C PRO A 40 -1.07 21.01 -5.87
N ASP A 41 -2.01 20.19 -5.45
CA ASP A 41 -3.30 20.64 -4.94
C ASP A 41 -3.41 20.49 -3.42
N GLY A 42 -2.34 20.13 -2.73
CA GLY A 42 -2.32 20.03 -1.28
C GLY A 42 -1.71 18.74 -0.79
N GLU A 43 -1.87 18.47 0.48
CA GLU A 43 -1.29 17.28 1.10
C GLU A 43 -2.18 16.07 0.91
N TYR A 44 -1.54 14.95 0.60
CA TYR A 44 -2.20 13.65 0.52
C TYR A 44 -1.79 12.82 1.72
N GLN A 45 -2.77 12.22 2.39
CA GLN A 45 -2.54 11.34 3.53
C GLN A 45 -2.37 9.93 3.00
N VAL A 46 -1.27 9.29 3.38
CA VAL A 46 -0.95 7.95 2.91
C VAL A 46 -0.89 7.02 4.11
N GLU A 47 -1.69 5.97 4.06
CA GLU A 47 -1.72 4.97 5.12
C GLU A 47 -1.29 3.63 4.53
N THR A 48 -0.36 2.98 5.20
CA THR A 48 0.13 1.67 4.78
C THR A 48 -0.14 0.68 5.90
N GLU A 49 -0.88 -0.35 5.58
CA GLU A 49 -1.18 -1.42 6.52
C GLU A 49 -0.58 -2.72 6.01
N THR A 50 0.07 -3.46 6.92
CA THR A 50 0.64 -4.78 6.61
C THR A 50 0.00 -5.80 7.54
N ARG A 51 -0.51 -6.88 6.96
CA ARG A 51 -1.15 -7.93 7.76
C ARG A 51 -1.03 -9.27 7.06
N TRP A 52 -1.29 -10.33 7.81
CA TRP A 52 -1.39 -11.66 7.21
C TRP A 52 -2.62 -11.70 6.31
N ASP A 53 -2.47 -12.32 5.15
CA ASP A 53 -3.59 -12.40 4.20
C ASP A 53 -4.69 -13.33 4.73
N SER A 54 -4.31 -14.53 5.15
CA SER A 54 -5.29 -15.48 5.68
C SER A 54 -4.80 -16.16 6.94
N GLU A 55 -3.53 -16.52 7.02
CA GLU A 55 -3.02 -17.22 8.20
C GLU A 55 -1.65 -16.70 8.58
N THR A 56 -1.37 -16.77 9.88
CA THR A 56 -0.09 -16.36 10.43
C THR A 56 1.03 -17.22 9.85
N GLY A 57 2.08 -16.55 9.39
CA GLY A 57 3.22 -17.23 8.79
C GLY A 57 3.09 -17.49 7.30
N GLY A 58 1.93 -17.19 6.74
CA GLY A 58 1.68 -17.43 5.32
C GLY A 58 1.89 -16.18 4.46
N ASN A 59 0.92 -15.93 3.59
CA ASN A 59 0.97 -14.76 2.70
C ASN A 59 0.75 -13.48 3.48
N ILE A 60 1.39 -12.41 3.02
CA ILE A 60 1.26 -11.08 3.61
C ILE A 60 0.53 -10.17 2.64
N ARG A 61 -0.45 -9.46 3.13
CA ARG A 61 -1.17 -8.44 2.37
C ARG A 61 -0.69 -7.07 2.78
N VAL A 62 -0.29 -6.26 1.80
CA VAL A 62 0.11 -4.88 2.01
C VAL A 62 -0.92 -4.01 1.33
N ILE A 63 -1.51 -3.08 2.07
CA ILE A 63 -2.57 -2.20 1.58
C ILE A 63 -2.09 -0.77 1.74
N VAL A 64 -2.14 -0.01 0.65
CA VAL A 64 -1.83 1.42 0.67
C VAL A 64 -3.11 2.17 0.35
N THR A 65 -3.49 3.07 1.23
CA THR A 65 -4.67 3.91 1.08
C THR A 65 -4.23 5.35 1.00
N VAL A 66 -4.77 6.09 0.04
CA VAL A 66 -4.43 7.50 -0.15
C VAL A 66 -5.70 8.33 -0.12
N ASP A 67 -5.70 9.35 0.75
CA ASP A 67 -6.77 10.32 0.86
C ASP A 67 -6.17 11.69 0.55
N GLY A 68 -6.83 12.45 -0.27
CA GLY A 68 -6.27 13.71 -0.75
C GLY A 68 -6.94 14.94 -0.16
N PRO A 69 -6.43 16.09 -0.54
CA PRO A 69 -7.03 17.35 -0.10
C PRO A 69 -8.38 17.57 -0.76
N GLY A 70 -9.17 18.40 -0.14
CA GLY A 70 -10.48 18.76 -0.65
C GLY A 70 -11.59 18.17 0.15
N THR A 71 -12.78 18.45 -0.28
CA THR A 71 -13.95 18.11 0.48
C THR A 71 -14.54 16.77 0.15
N SER A 72 -14.07 16.18 -0.89
CA SER A 72 -14.66 14.93 -1.31
C SER A 72 -14.05 13.79 -0.56
N ALA A 73 -14.20 13.81 0.67
CA ALA A 73 -13.58 12.83 1.53
C ALA A 73 -14.30 11.52 1.52
N PHE A 74 -14.87 11.16 0.45
CA PHE A 74 -15.68 10.01 0.53
C PHE A 74 -14.97 8.74 0.35
N ARG A 75 -14.04 8.69 -0.58
CA ARG A 75 -13.50 7.43 -1.01
C ARG A 75 -12.03 7.52 -1.24
N PRO A 76 -11.26 7.25 -0.20
CA PRO A 76 -9.83 7.12 -0.41
C PRO A 76 -9.58 6.04 -1.46
N LEU A 77 -8.57 6.27 -2.28
CA LEU A 77 -8.15 5.25 -3.22
C LEU A 77 -7.22 4.29 -2.53
N LEU A 78 -7.26 3.04 -2.93
CA LEU A 78 -6.37 2.07 -2.34
C LEU A 78 -5.78 1.15 -3.40
N GLY A 79 -4.62 0.61 -3.09
CA GLY A 79 -4.00 -0.45 -3.85
C GLY A 79 -3.39 -1.45 -2.89
N ALA A 80 -3.13 -2.64 -3.37
CA ALA A 80 -2.62 -3.69 -2.51
C ALA A 80 -1.83 -4.71 -3.31
N PHE A 81 -0.99 -5.47 -2.59
CA PHE A 81 -0.43 -6.68 -3.15
C PHE A 81 -0.38 -7.74 -2.07
N ILE A 82 -0.23 -8.98 -2.49
CA ILE A 82 -0.06 -10.12 -1.59
C ILE A 82 1.25 -10.79 -1.95
N MET A 83 2.12 -10.95 -0.96
CA MET A 83 3.40 -11.63 -1.13
C MET A 83 3.35 -12.98 -0.43
N SER A 84 3.69 -14.03 -1.15
CA SER A 84 3.76 -15.36 -0.54
C SER A 84 5.05 -15.51 0.26
N ALA A 85 5.11 -16.58 1.04
CA ALA A 85 6.25 -16.81 1.93
C ALA A 85 7.57 -16.97 1.17
N ASP A 86 7.52 -17.32 -0.11
CA ASP A 86 8.73 -17.47 -0.92
C ASP A 86 9.13 -16.15 -1.62
N GLY A 87 8.39 -15.06 -1.36
CA GLY A 87 8.69 -13.76 -1.93
C GLY A 87 8.01 -13.47 -3.26
N SER A 88 7.26 -14.41 -3.81
CA SER A 88 6.53 -14.16 -5.06
C SER A 88 5.22 -13.41 -4.77
N PHE A 89 4.62 -12.84 -5.82
CA PHE A 89 3.39 -12.07 -5.68
C PHE A 89 2.20 -12.91 -6.12
N VAL A 90 1.22 -13.01 -5.24
CA VAL A 90 0.05 -13.85 -5.45
C VAL A 90 -0.93 -13.13 -6.37
N GLY A 91 -1.43 -13.87 -7.36
CA GLY A 91 -2.44 -13.32 -8.26
C GLY A 91 -1.93 -12.40 -9.33
N GLU A 92 -0.62 -12.18 -9.41
CA GLU A 92 -0.04 -11.32 -10.45
C GLU A 92 0.58 -12.17 -11.54
N ASN A 93 0.32 -11.76 -12.76
CA ASN A 93 0.95 -12.39 -13.91
C ASN A 93 2.21 -11.63 -14.25
N SER A 94 3.25 -12.36 -14.55
CA SER A 94 4.52 -11.78 -14.93
C SER A 94 4.66 -11.59 -16.44
N ASN A 95 3.59 -11.68 -17.14
CA ASN A 95 3.64 -11.51 -18.58
C ASN A 95 4.00 -10.11 -19.01
#